data_bdfa5f44dd6cc61aa90de64300febf13
#
_entry.id   bdfa5f44dd6cc61aa90de64300febf13
#
_cell.length_a   1.000
_cell.length_b   1.000
_cell.length_c   1.000
_cell.angle_alpha   90.00
_cell.angle_beta   90.00
_cell.angle_gamma   90.00
#
_symmetry.space_group_name_H-M   'P 1'
#
loop_
_entity.id
_entity.type
_entity.pdbx_description
1 polymer ?
#
loop_
_entity_poly.entity_id
_entity_poly.type
_entity_poly.pdbx_seq_one_letter_code
_entity_poly.pdbx_strand_id
1 'polypeptide(L)'
;LPYILVGAVFYEVLLSHWSVVTASEGAEGLRRALRNATAMVIFFLAPIVMIMFVLRLNIVTLLLQRGAFDASDAALTASALGFLSLGVVSNYIVLLVTRAFLALQDMLTPMWLGALNAVLNLSLNLLLIGPLGLSGIALSTALTWTIVAVIGWWVVGRRLGPLDTRSLARPVLSVALAAAACGATTALARPLIPQSGFIAQAIGIAVAATLGLAVYLALTWLLRV
;
A
#
# COMPACT_ATOMS: atom_id res chain seq x y z
N LEU A 1 -5.32 -18.10 1.04
CA LEU A 1 -5.25 -18.63 2.41
C LEU A 1 -3.98 -18.21 3.18
N PRO A 2 -2.72 -18.34 2.66
CA PRO A 2 -1.52 -17.95 3.41
C PRO A 2 -1.48 -16.44 3.78
N TYR A 3 -1.98 -15.59 2.91
CA TYR A 3 -2.04 -14.14 3.13
C TYR A 3 -2.93 -13.76 4.33
N ILE A 4 -4.06 -14.48 4.51
CA ILE A 4 -4.99 -14.24 5.62
C ILE A 4 -4.36 -14.67 6.95
N LEU A 5 -3.64 -15.80 6.97
CA LEU A 5 -3.00 -16.31 8.18
C LEU A 5 -1.82 -15.44 8.62
N VAL A 6 -0.93 -15.06 7.71
CA VAL A 6 0.21 -14.18 8.03
C VAL A 6 -0.27 -12.78 8.41
N GLY A 7 -1.25 -12.25 7.70
CA GLY A 7 -1.89 -10.99 8.04
C GLY A 7 -2.52 -11.02 9.43
N ALA A 8 -3.33 -12.04 9.75
CA ALA A 8 -4.02 -12.16 11.02
C ALA A 8 -3.03 -12.23 12.20
N VAL A 9 -1.98 -13.05 12.11
CA VAL A 9 -0.95 -13.16 13.15
C VAL A 9 -0.24 -11.83 13.37
N PHE A 10 0.14 -11.14 12.29
CA PHE A 10 0.78 -9.82 12.38
C PHE A 10 -0.15 -8.79 13.03
N TYR A 11 -1.45 -8.88 12.77
CA TYR A 11 -2.48 -8.05 13.36
C TYR A 11 -2.63 -8.23 14.86
N GLU A 12 -2.72 -9.46 15.33
CA GLU A 12 -2.88 -9.78 16.74
C GLU A 12 -1.64 -9.38 17.56
N VAL A 13 -0.45 -9.63 17.01
CA VAL A 13 0.82 -9.25 17.66
C VAL A 13 0.93 -7.73 17.80
N LEU A 14 0.57 -6.95 16.77
CA LEU A 14 0.59 -5.49 16.85
C LEU A 14 -0.40 -4.96 17.90
N LEU A 15 -1.62 -5.49 17.94
CA LEU A 15 -2.62 -5.03 18.89
C LEU A 15 -2.19 -5.32 20.35
N SER A 16 -1.73 -6.54 20.62
CA SER A 16 -1.27 -6.92 21.96
C SER A 16 -0.07 -6.09 22.40
N HIS A 17 0.91 -5.89 21.51
CA HIS A 17 2.08 -5.05 21.79
C HIS A 17 1.69 -3.60 22.08
N TRP A 18 0.83 -3.00 21.26
CA TRP A 18 0.41 -1.61 21.45
C TRP A 18 -0.46 -1.40 22.68
N SER A 19 -1.25 -2.40 23.06
CA SER A 19 -2.01 -2.34 24.32
C SER A 19 -1.08 -2.33 25.54
N VAL A 20 -0.01 -3.12 25.51
CA VAL A 20 1.01 -3.13 26.56
C VAL A 20 1.78 -1.79 26.58
N VAL A 21 2.21 -1.29 25.43
CA VAL A 21 2.90 0.01 25.31
C VAL A 21 2.01 1.15 25.79
N THR A 22 0.72 1.12 25.46
CA THR A 22 -0.24 2.14 25.94
C THR A 22 -0.43 2.07 27.44
N ALA A 23 -0.45 0.89 28.04
CA ALA A 23 -0.59 0.71 29.47
C ALA A 23 0.67 1.14 30.25
N SER A 24 1.87 0.94 29.69
CA SER A 24 3.14 1.24 30.35
C SER A 24 3.67 2.66 30.07
N GLU A 25 3.52 3.16 28.84
CA GLU A 25 4.12 4.42 28.39
C GLU A 25 3.06 5.47 28.03
N GLY A 26 1.78 5.14 28.13
CA GLY A 26 0.66 6.03 27.85
C GLY A 26 0.55 6.42 26.36
N ALA A 27 -0.09 7.56 26.11
CA ALA A 27 -0.34 8.08 24.78
C ALA A 27 0.95 8.37 23.97
N GLU A 28 2.03 8.71 24.66
CA GLU A 28 3.31 9.01 23.98
C GLU A 28 4.00 7.76 23.44
N GLY A 29 3.95 6.66 24.18
CA GLY A 29 4.45 5.37 23.72
C GLY A 29 3.70 4.90 22.48
N LEU A 30 2.35 4.95 22.51
CA LEU A 30 1.51 4.59 21.38
C LEU A 30 1.77 5.48 20.16
N ARG A 31 1.94 6.79 20.36
CA ARG A 31 2.28 7.74 19.30
C ARG A 31 3.59 7.39 18.60
N ARG A 32 4.63 7.05 19.38
CA ARG A 32 5.93 6.59 18.85
C ARG A 32 5.80 5.28 18.11
N ALA A 33 5.07 4.31 18.65
CA ALA A 33 4.83 3.02 18.04
C ALA A 33 4.08 3.14 16.71
N LEU A 34 3.01 3.94 16.65
CA LEU A 34 2.25 4.21 15.44
C LEU A 34 3.11 4.87 14.35
N ARG A 35 3.89 5.89 14.73
CA ARG A 35 4.81 6.57 13.81
C ARG A 35 5.83 5.60 13.21
N ASN A 36 6.47 4.80 14.05
CA ASN A 36 7.49 3.85 13.60
C ASN A 36 6.90 2.76 12.71
N ALA A 37 5.73 2.22 13.08
CA ALA A 37 5.03 1.24 12.26
C ALA A 37 4.63 1.81 10.90
N THR A 38 4.17 3.08 10.86
CA THR A 38 3.83 3.75 9.60
C THR A 38 5.06 3.95 8.71
N ALA A 39 6.20 4.36 9.29
CA ALA A 39 7.46 4.46 8.55
C ALA A 39 7.90 3.11 7.98
N MET A 40 7.80 2.02 8.76
CA MET A 40 8.10 0.66 8.30
C MET A 40 7.17 0.22 7.16
N VAL A 41 5.86 0.45 7.31
CA VAL A 41 4.88 0.11 6.27
C VAL A 41 5.21 0.83 4.96
N ILE A 42 5.49 2.14 5.01
CA ILE A 42 5.86 2.91 3.83
C ILE A 42 7.17 2.38 3.23
N PHE A 43 8.17 2.12 4.06
CA PHE A 43 9.47 1.60 3.62
C PHE A 43 9.35 0.26 2.88
N PHE A 44 8.63 -0.71 3.43
CA PHE A 44 8.52 -2.03 2.82
C PHE A 44 7.55 -2.08 1.64
N LEU A 45 6.45 -1.34 1.69
CA LEU A 45 5.43 -1.40 0.63
C LEU A 45 5.75 -0.51 -0.56
N ALA A 46 6.48 0.60 -0.40
CA ALA A 46 6.76 1.52 -1.49
C ALA A 46 7.42 0.85 -2.71
N PRO A 47 8.49 0.06 -2.58
CA PRO A 47 9.09 -0.61 -3.73
C PRO A 47 8.16 -1.67 -4.34
N ILE A 48 7.41 -2.41 -3.51
CA ILE A 48 6.46 -3.43 -3.97
C ILE A 48 5.37 -2.80 -4.82
N VAL A 49 4.78 -1.70 -4.32
CA VAL A 49 3.75 -0.93 -5.03
C VAL A 49 4.27 -0.43 -6.38
N MET A 50 5.47 0.13 -6.41
CA MET A 50 6.06 0.65 -7.65
C MET A 50 6.36 -0.46 -8.66
N ILE A 51 6.90 -1.59 -8.23
CA ILE A 51 7.15 -2.76 -9.08
C ILE A 51 5.82 -3.29 -9.64
N MET A 52 4.81 -3.48 -8.79
CA MET A 52 3.48 -3.93 -9.21
C MET A 52 2.84 -2.95 -10.19
N PHE A 53 2.93 -1.65 -9.93
CA PHE A 53 2.38 -0.61 -10.79
C PHE A 53 3.04 -0.61 -12.17
N VAL A 54 4.38 -0.71 -12.24
CA VAL A 54 5.13 -0.71 -13.51
C VAL A 54 4.92 -2.01 -14.29
N LEU A 55 4.99 -3.16 -13.61
CA LEU A 55 4.90 -4.48 -14.26
C LEU A 55 3.47 -5.02 -14.34
N ARG A 56 2.43 -4.21 -13.99
CA ARG A 56 1.05 -4.66 -13.91
C ARG A 56 0.57 -5.44 -15.15
N LEU A 57 0.90 -4.98 -16.35
CA LEU A 57 0.51 -5.66 -17.59
C LEU A 57 1.27 -6.99 -17.73
N ASN A 58 2.58 -6.99 -17.51
CA ASN A 58 3.39 -8.19 -17.61
C ASN A 58 2.97 -9.25 -16.59
N ILE A 59 2.59 -8.84 -15.37
CA ILE A 59 2.09 -9.74 -14.33
C ILE A 59 0.73 -10.34 -14.74
N VAL A 60 -0.19 -9.50 -15.20
CA VAL A 60 -1.53 -9.94 -15.60
C VAL A 60 -1.47 -10.86 -16.81
N THR A 61 -0.68 -10.51 -17.83
CA THR A 61 -0.50 -11.36 -19.02
C THR A 61 0.10 -12.71 -18.65
N LEU A 62 1.14 -12.73 -17.81
CA LEU A 62 1.77 -13.97 -17.37
C LEU A 62 0.80 -14.89 -16.63
N LEU A 63 -0.02 -14.33 -15.75
CA LEU A 63 -0.88 -15.12 -14.85
C LEU A 63 -2.22 -15.49 -15.46
N LEU A 64 -2.83 -14.59 -16.23
CA LEU A 64 -4.23 -14.68 -16.62
C LEU A 64 -4.46 -14.81 -18.13
N GLN A 65 -3.55 -14.36 -18.99
CA GLN A 65 -3.77 -14.37 -20.45
C GLN A 65 -3.67 -15.78 -21.00
N ARG A 66 -4.80 -16.53 -20.91
CA ARG A 66 -4.93 -17.90 -21.41
C ARG A 66 -6.37 -18.18 -21.83
N GLY A 67 -6.54 -18.99 -22.88
CA GLY A 67 -7.86 -19.41 -23.34
C GLY A 67 -8.72 -18.21 -23.80
N ALA A 68 -9.87 -18.02 -23.16
CA ALA A 68 -10.83 -16.96 -23.50
C ALA A 68 -10.42 -15.57 -22.96
N PHE A 69 -9.39 -15.46 -22.09
CA PHE A 69 -8.92 -14.20 -21.55
C PHE A 69 -7.93 -13.55 -22.52
N ASP A 70 -8.40 -12.58 -23.26
CA ASP A 70 -7.65 -11.96 -24.35
C ASP A 70 -6.78 -10.76 -23.90
N ALA A 71 -6.14 -10.08 -24.86
CA ALA A 71 -5.27 -8.94 -24.59
C ALA A 71 -6.04 -7.71 -24.08
N SER A 72 -7.33 -7.56 -24.47
CA SER A 72 -8.18 -6.46 -23.98
C SER A 72 -8.56 -6.66 -22.52
N ASP A 73 -8.89 -7.87 -22.13
CA ASP A 73 -9.16 -8.25 -20.74
C ASP A 73 -7.92 -8.06 -19.86
N ALA A 74 -6.75 -8.44 -20.40
CA ALA A 74 -5.48 -8.25 -19.72
C ALA A 74 -5.17 -6.77 -19.49
N ALA A 75 -5.43 -5.90 -20.46
CA ALA A 75 -5.22 -4.46 -20.33
C ALA A 75 -6.15 -3.83 -19.29
N LEU A 76 -7.44 -4.20 -19.30
CA LEU A 76 -8.42 -3.75 -18.31
C LEU A 76 -8.04 -4.19 -16.89
N THR A 77 -7.71 -5.46 -16.73
CA THR A 77 -7.28 -6.03 -15.43
C THR A 77 -5.98 -5.40 -14.95
N ALA A 78 -5.02 -5.16 -15.84
CA ALA A 78 -3.77 -4.49 -15.50
C ALA A 78 -3.99 -3.04 -15.06
N SER A 79 -4.91 -2.31 -15.68
CA SER A 79 -5.23 -0.94 -15.24
C SER A 79 -5.85 -0.94 -13.84
N ALA A 80 -6.76 -1.86 -13.55
CA ALA A 80 -7.35 -2.03 -12.23
C ALA A 80 -6.28 -2.38 -11.17
N LEU A 81 -5.38 -3.34 -11.49
CA LEU A 81 -4.25 -3.70 -10.62
C LEU A 81 -3.34 -2.49 -10.34
N GLY A 82 -3.09 -1.65 -11.36
CA GLY A 82 -2.31 -0.43 -11.22
C GLY A 82 -2.93 0.54 -10.20
N PHE A 83 -4.21 0.84 -10.30
CA PHE A 83 -4.88 1.73 -9.36
C PHE A 83 -4.95 1.13 -7.94
N LEU A 84 -5.28 -0.15 -7.81
CA LEU A 84 -5.32 -0.82 -6.51
C LEU A 84 -3.95 -0.82 -5.84
N SER A 85 -2.86 -1.06 -6.59
CA SER A 85 -1.51 -1.08 -6.01
C SER A 85 -1.15 0.26 -5.36
N LEU A 86 -1.53 1.40 -5.95
CA LEU A 86 -1.30 2.72 -5.36
C LEU A 86 -2.05 2.92 -4.04
N GLY A 87 -3.21 2.29 -3.87
CA GLY A 87 -3.99 2.35 -2.63
C GLY A 87 -3.45 1.49 -1.48
N VAL A 88 -2.57 0.51 -1.74
CA VAL A 88 -2.13 -0.46 -0.75
C VAL A 88 -1.49 0.19 0.48
N VAL A 89 -0.59 1.16 0.29
CA VAL A 89 0.06 1.88 1.41
C VAL A 89 -0.98 2.56 2.29
N SER A 90 -1.93 3.27 1.67
CA SER A 90 -3.01 3.97 2.38
C SER A 90 -3.90 3.00 3.15
N ASN A 91 -4.23 1.84 2.56
CA ASN A 91 -4.99 0.79 3.24
C ASN A 91 -4.28 0.30 4.51
N TYR A 92 -2.97 0.05 4.45
CA TYR A 92 -2.21 -0.34 5.64
C TYR A 92 -2.13 0.78 6.69
N ILE A 93 -2.08 2.05 6.29
CA ILE A 93 -2.17 3.18 7.23
C ILE A 93 -3.52 3.21 7.93
N VAL A 94 -4.65 3.02 7.21
CA VAL A 94 -5.99 2.89 7.82
C VAL A 94 -6.00 1.79 8.87
N LEU A 95 -5.36 0.69 8.56
CA LEU A 95 -5.22 -0.46 9.42
C LEU A 95 -4.48 -0.14 10.73
N LEU A 96 -3.30 0.50 10.63
CA LEU A 96 -2.52 0.92 11.80
C LEU A 96 -3.30 1.92 12.65
N VAL A 97 -3.97 2.89 12.04
CA VAL A 97 -4.81 3.87 12.72
C VAL A 97 -5.95 3.18 13.49
N THR A 98 -6.63 2.23 12.84
CA THR A 98 -7.68 1.44 13.48
C THR A 98 -7.16 0.70 14.71
N ARG A 99 -5.98 0.08 14.63
CA ARG A 99 -5.35 -0.61 15.76
C ARG A 99 -4.94 0.35 16.89
N ALA A 100 -4.48 1.54 16.57
CA ALA A 100 -4.18 2.55 17.58
C ALA A 100 -5.43 2.95 18.39
N PHE A 101 -6.60 3.13 17.73
CA PHE A 101 -7.85 3.39 18.43
C PHE A 101 -8.31 2.22 19.31
N LEU A 102 -8.18 0.98 18.80
CA LEU A 102 -8.50 -0.21 19.60
C LEU A 102 -7.59 -0.34 20.84
N ALA A 103 -6.30 -0.01 20.72
CA ALA A 103 -5.38 0.03 21.86
C ALA A 103 -5.76 1.12 22.89
N LEU A 104 -6.43 2.19 22.45
CA LEU A 104 -7.01 3.23 23.31
C LEU A 104 -8.40 2.85 23.87
N GLN A 105 -8.89 1.64 23.58
CA GLN A 105 -10.25 1.18 23.90
C GLN A 105 -11.36 2.04 23.26
N ASP A 106 -11.04 2.79 22.21
CA ASP A 106 -12.00 3.56 21.42
C ASP A 106 -12.48 2.69 20.24
N MET A 107 -13.66 2.11 20.38
CA MET A 107 -14.31 1.30 19.33
C MET A 107 -15.20 2.13 18.41
N LEU A 108 -15.61 3.32 18.83
CA LEU A 108 -16.51 4.18 18.08
C LEU A 108 -15.81 4.82 16.88
N THR A 109 -14.59 5.30 17.06
CA THR A 109 -13.83 5.95 15.98
C THR A 109 -13.55 4.99 14.80
N PRO A 110 -13.05 3.75 15.00
CA PRO A 110 -12.95 2.77 13.92
C PRO A 110 -14.27 2.45 13.23
N MET A 111 -15.38 2.38 13.97
CA MET A 111 -16.70 2.15 13.40
C MET A 111 -17.09 3.29 12.45
N TRP A 112 -16.91 4.55 12.84
CA TRP A 112 -17.18 5.71 12.00
C TRP A 112 -16.26 5.79 10.78
N LEU A 113 -14.97 5.47 10.93
CA LEU A 113 -14.04 5.38 9.80
C LEU A 113 -14.45 4.28 8.83
N GLY A 114 -14.94 3.15 9.34
CA GLY A 114 -15.50 2.06 8.52
C GLY A 114 -16.77 2.48 7.77
N ALA A 115 -17.71 3.16 8.43
CA ALA A 115 -18.90 3.70 7.80
C ALA A 115 -18.56 4.75 6.73
N LEU A 116 -17.63 5.66 7.02
CA LEU A 116 -17.10 6.63 6.06
C LEU A 116 -16.47 5.94 4.85
N ASN A 117 -15.67 4.90 5.08
CA ASN A 117 -15.07 4.09 4.00
C ASN A 117 -16.15 3.51 3.09
N ALA A 118 -17.21 2.91 3.66
CA ALA A 118 -18.29 2.31 2.88
C ALA A 118 -19.03 3.37 2.04
N VAL A 119 -19.38 4.51 2.63
CA VAL A 119 -20.08 5.60 1.94
C VAL A 119 -19.22 6.20 0.83
N LEU A 120 -17.97 6.52 1.12
CA LEU A 120 -17.03 7.06 0.12
C LEU A 120 -16.80 6.08 -1.03
N ASN A 121 -16.57 4.80 -0.71
CA ASN A 121 -16.34 3.78 -1.72
C ASN A 121 -17.56 3.62 -2.64
N LEU A 122 -18.77 3.54 -2.07
CA LEU A 122 -19.99 3.46 -2.87
C LEU A 122 -20.18 4.71 -3.74
N SER A 123 -20.04 5.90 -3.17
CA SER A 123 -20.21 7.17 -3.90
C SER A 123 -19.21 7.32 -5.04
N LEU A 124 -17.91 7.03 -4.78
CA LEU A 124 -16.88 7.11 -5.79
C LEU A 124 -17.02 6.00 -6.85
N ASN A 125 -17.48 4.79 -6.47
CA ASN A 125 -17.81 3.74 -7.43
C ASN A 125 -18.89 4.19 -8.42
N LEU A 126 -19.99 4.75 -7.92
CA LEU A 126 -21.07 5.24 -8.77
C LEU A 126 -20.64 6.38 -9.70
N LEU A 127 -19.74 7.24 -9.23
CA LEU A 127 -19.21 8.36 -10.03
C LEU A 127 -18.21 7.90 -11.11
N LEU A 128 -17.36 6.91 -10.79
CA LEU A 128 -16.23 6.54 -11.65
C LEU A 128 -16.51 5.33 -12.55
N ILE A 129 -17.55 4.54 -12.26
CA ILE A 129 -17.89 3.37 -13.09
C ILE A 129 -18.31 3.76 -14.52
N GLY A 130 -19.04 4.87 -14.66
CA GLY A 130 -19.46 5.37 -15.97
C GLY A 130 -18.30 5.72 -16.89
N PRO A 131 -17.41 6.65 -16.50
CA PRO A 131 -16.31 7.10 -17.35
C PRO A 131 -15.13 6.12 -17.48
N LEU A 132 -14.87 5.29 -16.43
CA LEU A 132 -13.67 4.46 -16.34
C LEU A 132 -13.95 2.95 -16.26
N GLY A 133 -15.21 2.54 -16.24
CA GLY A 133 -15.59 1.12 -16.14
C GLY A 133 -14.96 0.43 -14.92
N LEU A 134 -14.42 -0.78 -15.13
CA LEU A 134 -13.76 -1.58 -14.07
C LEU A 134 -12.58 -0.85 -13.41
N SER A 135 -11.82 -0.09 -14.19
CA SER A 135 -10.71 0.72 -13.66
C SER A 135 -11.18 1.81 -12.71
N GLY A 136 -12.41 2.33 -12.90
CA GLY A 136 -13.04 3.29 -12.01
C GLY A 136 -13.32 2.73 -10.63
N ILE A 137 -13.75 1.47 -10.53
CA ILE A 137 -13.96 0.76 -9.26
C ILE A 137 -12.64 0.59 -8.50
N ALA A 138 -11.57 0.24 -9.21
CA ALA A 138 -10.24 0.11 -8.62
C ALA A 138 -9.69 1.46 -8.12
N LEU A 139 -9.87 2.52 -8.91
CA LEU A 139 -9.46 3.87 -8.54
C LEU A 139 -10.26 4.41 -7.35
N SER A 140 -11.59 4.20 -7.33
CA SER A 140 -12.44 4.63 -6.21
C SER A 140 -12.00 3.97 -4.89
N THR A 141 -11.64 2.70 -4.94
CA THR A 141 -11.14 1.96 -3.77
C THR A 141 -9.82 2.55 -3.26
N ALA A 142 -8.87 2.82 -4.16
CA ALA A 142 -7.58 3.43 -3.81
C ALA A 142 -7.76 4.85 -3.24
N LEU A 143 -8.63 5.66 -3.85
CA LEU A 143 -8.97 7.00 -3.36
C LEU A 143 -9.64 6.95 -1.98
N THR A 144 -10.60 6.04 -1.79
CA THR A 144 -11.28 5.86 -0.51
C THR A 144 -10.28 5.54 0.59
N TRP A 145 -9.39 4.56 0.39
CA TRP A 145 -8.35 4.23 1.37
C TRP A 145 -7.45 5.42 1.67
N THR A 146 -7.11 6.21 0.65
CA THR A 146 -6.26 7.40 0.84
C THR A 146 -6.97 8.48 1.65
N ILE A 147 -8.23 8.77 1.34
CA ILE A 147 -9.03 9.76 2.08
C ILE A 147 -9.22 9.32 3.54
N VAL A 148 -9.60 8.06 3.75
CA VAL A 148 -9.81 7.52 5.11
C VAL A 148 -8.49 7.45 5.89
N ALA A 149 -7.36 7.14 5.24
CA ALA A 149 -6.04 7.18 5.88
C ALA A 149 -5.70 8.59 6.37
N VAL A 150 -5.90 9.61 5.54
CA VAL A 150 -5.63 11.02 5.90
C VAL A 150 -6.52 11.47 7.05
N ILE A 151 -7.83 11.19 6.97
CA ILE A 151 -8.78 11.53 8.02
C ILE A 151 -8.44 10.80 9.31
N GLY A 152 -8.21 9.48 9.25
CA GLY A 152 -7.86 8.66 10.40
C GLY A 152 -6.56 9.13 11.06
N TRP A 153 -5.54 9.47 10.28
CA TRP A 153 -4.29 10.03 10.79
C TRP A 153 -4.49 11.36 11.51
N TRP A 154 -5.31 12.23 10.95
CA TRP A 154 -5.65 13.51 11.56
C TRP A 154 -6.43 13.33 12.88
N VAL A 155 -7.42 12.42 12.92
CA VAL A 155 -8.20 12.12 14.12
C VAL A 155 -7.32 11.53 15.22
N VAL A 156 -6.44 10.59 14.90
CA VAL A 156 -5.45 10.06 15.85
C VAL A 156 -4.55 11.17 16.40
N GLY A 157 -4.08 12.06 15.52
CA GLY A 157 -3.26 13.20 15.95
C GLY A 157 -3.98 14.14 16.92
N ARG A 158 -5.30 14.29 16.79
CA ARG A 158 -6.11 15.05 17.76
C ARG A 158 -6.28 14.35 19.12
N ARG A 159 -6.28 13.02 19.14
CA ARG A 159 -6.44 12.21 20.36
C ARG A 159 -5.12 12.00 21.11
N LEU A 160 -4.05 11.70 20.41
CA LEU A 160 -2.73 11.42 20.98
C LEU A 160 -1.84 12.66 21.14
N GLY A 161 -2.31 13.81 20.66
CA GLY A 161 -1.48 15.01 20.54
C GLY A 161 -0.73 15.05 19.19
N PRO A 162 -0.02 16.15 18.88
CA PRO A 162 0.59 16.36 17.58
C PRO A 162 1.54 15.22 17.25
N LEU A 163 1.15 14.43 16.27
CA LEU A 163 2.05 13.45 15.65
C LEU A 163 3.16 14.28 14.98
N ASP A 164 4.40 14.07 15.41
CA ASP A 164 5.55 14.77 14.82
C ASP A 164 5.74 14.35 13.36
N THR A 165 4.87 14.92 12.50
CA THR A 165 4.86 14.64 11.06
C THR A 165 6.11 15.18 10.37
N ARG A 166 6.80 16.17 10.97
CA ARG A 166 8.05 16.68 10.43
C ARG A 166 9.17 15.66 10.49
N SER A 167 9.21 14.86 11.55
CA SER A 167 10.19 13.76 11.66
C SER A 167 9.95 12.65 10.65
N LEU A 168 8.70 12.47 10.18
CA LEU A 168 8.36 11.53 9.11
C LEU A 168 8.58 12.09 7.71
N ALA A 169 8.52 13.41 7.54
CA ALA A 169 8.57 14.02 6.22
C ALA A 169 9.86 13.69 5.45
N ARG A 170 11.01 13.79 6.12
CA ARG A 170 12.31 13.45 5.51
C ARG A 170 12.43 11.97 5.13
N PRO A 171 12.20 11.00 6.03
CA PRO A 171 12.18 9.57 5.66
C PRO A 171 11.19 9.24 4.55
N VAL A 172 9.96 9.76 4.64
CA VAL A 172 8.92 9.52 3.62
C VAL A 172 9.34 10.06 2.25
N LEU A 173 9.92 11.27 2.19
CA LEU A 173 10.41 11.85 0.96
C LEU A 173 11.57 11.03 0.37
N SER A 174 12.52 10.60 1.22
CA SER A 174 13.63 9.75 0.80
C SER A 174 13.15 8.40 0.26
N VAL A 175 12.18 7.77 0.94
CA VAL A 175 11.54 6.53 0.48
C VAL A 175 10.79 6.74 -0.83
N ALA A 176 10.07 7.87 -0.98
CA ALA A 176 9.34 8.19 -2.21
C ALA A 176 10.30 8.37 -3.41
N LEU A 177 11.43 9.06 -3.21
CA LEU A 177 12.46 9.22 -4.23
C LEU A 177 13.11 7.88 -4.60
N ALA A 178 13.45 7.05 -3.60
CA ALA A 178 13.99 5.71 -3.84
C ALA A 178 12.98 4.80 -4.55
N ALA A 179 11.69 4.87 -4.19
CA ALA A 179 10.63 4.13 -4.84
C ALA A 179 10.39 4.60 -6.29
N ALA A 180 10.47 5.91 -6.54
CA ALA A 180 10.41 6.44 -7.91
C ALA A 180 11.59 5.94 -8.76
N ALA A 181 12.80 5.93 -8.22
CA ALA A 181 13.97 5.36 -8.90
C ALA A 181 13.83 3.84 -9.13
N CYS A 182 13.29 3.10 -8.15
CA CYS A 182 12.93 1.69 -8.32
C CYS A 182 11.97 1.50 -9.51
N GLY A 183 10.90 2.30 -9.55
CA GLY A 183 9.93 2.26 -10.65
C GLY A 183 10.55 2.59 -12.00
N ALA A 184 11.40 3.63 -12.06
CA ALA A 184 12.11 4.01 -13.29
C ALA A 184 13.04 2.88 -13.77
N THR A 185 13.85 2.29 -12.89
CA THR A 185 14.72 1.17 -13.22
C THR A 185 13.93 -0.04 -13.71
N THR A 186 12.84 -0.39 -13.03
CA THR A 186 11.94 -1.47 -13.44
C THR A 186 11.31 -1.19 -14.81
N ALA A 187 10.93 0.06 -15.08
CA ALA A 187 10.37 0.47 -16.37
C ALA A 187 11.40 0.38 -17.51
N LEU A 188 12.65 0.77 -17.26
CA LEU A 188 13.75 0.64 -18.21
C LEU A 188 14.12 -0.83 -18.49
N ALA A 189 13.97 -1.71 -17.51
CA ALA A 189 14.18 -3.15 -17.69
C ALA A 189 13.01 -3.87 -18.38
N ARG A 190 11.81 -3.25 -18.47
CA ARG A 190 10.61 -3.85 -19.05
C ARG A 190 10.79 -4.35 -20.51
N PRO A 191 11.47 -3.61 -21.43
CA PRO A 191 11.67 -4.09 -22.81
C PRO A 191 12.52 -5.36 -22.89
N LEU A 192 13.28 -5.70 -21.85
CA LEU A 192 14.09 -6.91 -21.77
C LEU A 192 13.29 -8.16 -21.41
N ILE A 193 12.01 -8.00 -21.02
CA ILE A 193 11.14 -9.11 -20.64
C ILE A 193 10.69 -9.83 -21.93
N PRO A 194 11.02 -11.13 -22.10
CA PRO A 194 10.59 -11.90 -23.25
C PRO A 194 9.06 -11.96 -23.36
N GLN A 195 8.53 -11.84 -24.57
CA GLN A 195 7.09 -11.90 -24.83
C GLN A 195 6.58 -13.33 -25.07
N SER A 196 7.47 -14.29 -25.26
CA SER A 196 7.17 -15.69 -25.54
C SER A 196 7.73 -16.61 -24.46
N GLY A 197 6.91 -17.59 -24.07
CA GLY A 197 7.31 -18.60 -23.08
C GLY A 197 7.09 -18.16 -21.62
N PHE A 198 6.24 -18.92 -20.91
CA PHE A 198 5.87 -18.63 -19.51
C PHE A 198 7.09 -18.47 -18.59
N ILE A 199 8.04 -19.42 -18.68
CA ILE A 199 9.23 -19.42 -17.82
C ILE A 199 10.13 -18.21 -18.14
N ALA A 200 10.36 -17.92 -19.43
CA ALA A 200 11.20 -16.80 -19.83
C ALA A 200 10.60 -15.45 -19.40
N GLN A 201 9.28 -15.29 -19.55
CA GLN A 201 8.57 -14.10 -19.09
C GLN A 201 8.61 -13.97 -17.56
N ALA A 202 8.41 -15.07 -16.81
CA ALA A 202 8.51 -15.07 -15.36
C ALA A 202 9.92 -14.67 -14.87
N ILE A 203 10.97 -15.21 -15.49
CA ILE A 203 12.35 -14.84 -15.21
C ILE A 203 12.59 -13.36 -15.53
N GLY A 204 12.13 -12.87 -16.68
CA GLY A 204 12.26 -11.46 -17.06
C GLY A 204 11.60 -10.51 -16.06
N ILE A 205 10.39 -10.84 -15.58
CA ILE A 205 9.68 -10.09 -14.54
C ILE A 205 10.49 -10.11 -13.24
N ALA A 206 10.99 -11.27 -12.82
CA ALA A 206 11.79 -11.41 -11.60
C ALA A 206 13.09 -10.60 -11.69
N VAL A 207 13.78 -10.62 -12.81
CA VAL A 207 15.00 -9.82 -13.04
C VAL A 207 14.70 -8.32 -12.99
N ALA A 208 13.65 -7.86 -13.68
CA ALA A 208 13.27 -6.45 -13.66
C ALA A 208 12.88 -5.98 -12.24
N ALA A 209 12.16 -6.81 -11.48
CA ALA A 209 11.77 -6.52 -10.12
C ALA A 209 12.98 -6.49 -9.16
N THR A 210 13.92 -7.45 -9.29
CA THR A 210 15.13 -7.49 -8.46
C THR A 210 16.07 -6.32 -8.75
N LEU A 211 16.23 -5.90 -10.00
CA LEU A 211 16.99 -4.71 -10.35
C LEU A 211 16.39 -3.44 -9.73
N GLY A 212 15.07 -3.26 -9.84
CA GLY A 212 14.38 -2.15 -9.20
C GLY A 212 14.52 -2.16 -7.68
N LEU A 213 14.37 -3.33 -7.05
CA LEU A 213 14.55 -3.47 -5.60
C LEU A 213 15.99 -3.21 -5.15
N ALA A 214 16.98 -3.66 -5.92
CA ALA A 214 18.38 -3.40 -5.62
C ALA A 214 18.70 -1.89 -5.63
N VAL A 215 18.19 -1.15 -6.62
CA VAL A 215 18.32 0.32 -6.68
C VAL A 215 17.61 0.98 -5.50
N TYR A 216 16.43 0.50 -5.14
CA TYR A 216 15.72 0.99 -3.97
C TYR A 216 16.53 0.85 -2.69
N LEU A 217 17.04 -0.35 -2.43
CA LEU A 217 17.85 -0.64 -1.23
C LEU A 217 19.15 0.16 -1.22
N ALA A 218 19.82 0.29 -2.36
CA ALA A 218 21.03 1.09 -2.48
C ALA A 218 20.77 2.58 -2.16
N LEU A 219 19.69 3.15 -2.69
CA LEU A 219 19.33 4.54 -2.43
C LEU A 219 18.87 4.77 -1.00
N THR A 220 18.07 3.88 -0.41
CA THR A 220 17.67 4.00 0.99
C THR A 220 18.86 3.90 1.94
N TRP A 221 19.83 3.03 1.64
CA TRP A 221 21.08 2.96 2.38
C TRP A 221 21.92 4.25 2.25
N LEU A 222 22.03 4.80 1.04
CA LEU A 222 22.77 6.05 0.77
C LEU A 222 22.12 7.26 1.46
N LEU A 223 20.77 7.32 1.46
CA LEU A 223 19.98 8.38 2.08
C LEU A 223 19.85 8.21 3.61
N ARG A 224 20.41 7.14 4.16
CA ARG A 224 20.37 6.78 5.59
C ARG A 224 18.94 6.81 6.16
N VAL A 225 18.04 6.13 5.46
CA VAL A 225 16.63 5.96 5.86
C VAL A 225 16.51 4.84 6.87
#